data_2882ad2e3f525447c03600b58e0c9bfa
#
_entry.id   2882ad2e3f525447c03600b58e0c9bfa
#
_cell.length_a   1.000
_cell.length_b   1.000
_cell.length_c   1.000
_cell.angle_alpha   90.00
_cell.angle_beta   90.00
_cell.angle_gamma   90.00
#
_symmetry.space_group_name_H-M   'P 1'
#
loop_
_entity.id
_entity.type
_entity.pdbx_description
1 polymer ?
#
loop_
_entity_poly.entity_id
_entity_poly.type
_entity_poly.pdbx_seq_one_letter_code
_entity_poly.pdbx_strand_id
1 'polypeptide(L)'
;MKEIYLIGLGNPGKEYFNSRHNIGFLLLENFSKKYNSNFLLKDKLKSSCSEFQINDSNFRLFLPNTFMNNSGDAVRAIVDWYKINLDQIFIIVDAVSYTHLTLPTILLV
;
A
#
# COMPACT_ATOMS: atom_id res chain seq x y z
N MET A 1 -0.40 1.02 21.57
CA MET A 1 -1.16 1.12 20.32
C MET A 1 -0.50 0.30 19.24
N LYS A 2 -1.29 -0.48 18.51
CA LYS A 2 -0.77 -1.34 17.45
C LYS A 2 -0.61 -0.55 16.15
N GLU A 3 0.54 -0.71 15.51
CA GLU A 3 0.81 -0.06 14.23
C GLU A 3 0.67 -1.07 13.10
N ILE A 4 -0.16 -0.76 12.12
CA ILE A 4 -0.42 -1.63 10.97
C ILE A 4 -0.16 -0.86 9.69
N TYR A 5 0.67 -1.43 8.81
CA TYR A 5 1.08 -0.82 7.56
C TYR A 5 0.54 -1.65 6.40
N LEU A 6 -0.31 -1.04 5.58
CA LEU A 6 -0.90 -1.71 4.42
C LEU A 6 -0.39 -1.03 3.16
N ILE A 7 0.21 -1.80 2.27
CA ILE A 7 0.74 -1.28 1.01
C ILE A 7 -0.01 -1.96 -0.14
N GLY A 8 -0.74 -1.16 -0.92
CA GLY A 8 -1.46 -1.67 -2.07
C GLY A 8 -0.59 -1.52 -3.31
N LEU A 9 -0.39 -2.59 -4.05
CA LEU A 9 0.42 -2.56 -5.27
C LEU A 9 -0.47 -2.46 -6.49
N GLY A 10 0.00 -1.66 -7.45
CA GLY A 10 -0.69 -1.44 -8.72
C GLY A 10 0.15 -0.52 -9.58
N ASN A 11 -0.34 -0.23 -10.78
CA ASN A 11 0.30 0.73 -11.66
C ASN A 11 -0.41 2.08 -11.52
N PRO A 12 0.34 3.17 -11.25
CA PRO A 12 -0.26 4.50 -11.16
C PRO A 12 -0.70 4.98 -12.54
N GLY A 13 -1.70 5.88 -12.54
CA GLY A 13 -2.18 6.50 -13.77
C GLY A 13 -3.64 6.15 -14.06
N LYS A 14 -4.33 7.08 -14.74
CA LYS A 14 -5.75 6.92 -15.01
C LYS A 14 -6.07 5.71 -15.89
N GLU A 15 -5.16 5.34 -16.78
CA GLU A 15 -5.33 4.22 -17.69
C GLU A 15 -5.40 2.88 -16.97
N TYR A 16 -4.88 2.81 -15.76
CA TYR A 16 -4.90 1.59 -14.96
C TYR A 16 -5.93 1.62 -13.84
N PHE A 17 -6.65 2.72 -13.67
CA PHE A 17 -7.50 2.95 -12.50
C PHE A 17 -8.54 1.84 -12.30
N ASN A 18 -9.19 1.39 -13.36
CA ASN A 18 -10.19 0.34 -13.29
C ASN A 18 -9.65 -1.02 -13.70
N SER A 19 -8.33 -1.14 -13.78
CA SER A 19 -7.68 -2.38 -14.15
C SER A 19 -7.76 -3.40 -13.02
N ARG A 20 -7.87 -4.68 -13.37
CA ARG A 20 -7.79 -5.79 -12.43
C ARG A 20 -6.52 -5.72 -11.59
N HIS A 21 -5.42 -5.25 -12.18
CA HIS A 21 -4.13 -5.18 -11.51
C HIS A 21 -4.04 -4.04 -10.49
N ASN A 22 -5.05 -3.18 -10.41
CA ASN A 22 -5.10 -2.10 -9.44
C ASN A 22 -6.07 -2.37 -8.30
N ILE A 23 -6.46 -3.61 -8.10
CA ILE A 23 -7.42 -3.94 -7.06
C ILE A 23 -6.89 -3.61 -5.67
N GLY A 24 -5.57 -3.70 -5.47
CA GLY A 24 -4.95 -3.29 -4.21
C GLY A 24 -5.15 -1.80 -3.93
N PHE A 25 -5.01 -0.96 -4.97
CA PHE A 25 -5.27 0.47 -4.86
C PHE A 25 -6.73 0.74 -4.50
N LEU A 26 -7.65 0.08 -5.22
CA LEU A 26 -9.08 0.28 -5.00
C LEU A 26 -9.52 -0.13 -3.61
N LEU A 27 -9.00 -1.23 -3.11
CA LEU A 27 -9.33 -1.70 -1.76
C LEU A 27 -8.88 -0.70 -0.71
N LEU A 28 -7.65 -0.19 -0.81
CA LEU A 28 -7.13 0.75 0.17
C LEU A 28 -7.81 2.12 0.07
N GLU A 29 -8.14 2.57 -1.14
CA GLU A 29 -8.87 3.81 -1.32
C GLU A 29 -10.26 3.72 -0.68
N ASN A 30 -10.96 2.61 -0.85
CA ASN A 30 -12.26 2.40 -0.24
C ASN A 30 -12.16 2.32 1.27
N PHE A 31 -11.13 1.67 1.78
CA PHE A 31 -10.90 1.55 3.22
C PHE A 31 -10.65 2.93 3.84
N SER A 32 -9.78 3.72 3.22
CA SER A 32 -9.48 5.07 3.68
C SER A 32 -10.74 5.95 3.68
N LYS A 33 -11.51 5.88 2.61
CA LYS A 33 -12.74 6.65 2.47
C LYS A 33 -13.75 6.31 3.55
N LYS A 34 -13.85 5.04 3.91
CA LYS A 34 -14.77 4.58 4.94
C LYS A 34 -14.51 5.26 6.28
N TYR A 35 -13.24 5.58 6.57
CA TYR A 35 -12.84 6.21 7.82
C TYR A 35 -12.54 7.70 7.64
N ASN A 36 -13.04 8.29 6.56
CA ASN A 36 -12.93 9.73 6.30
C ASN A 36 -11.50 10.24 6.24
N SER A 37 -10.58 9.42 5.76
CA SER A 37 -9.19 9.79 5.58
C SER A 37 -8.87 9.98 4.10
N ASN A 38 -7.89 10.83 3.80
CA ASN A 38 -7.47 11.11 2.44
C ASN A 38 -6.02 10.74 2.24
N PHE A 39 -5.68 10.33 1.01
CA PHE A 39 -4.30 10.06 0.65
C PHE A 39 -3.57 11.35 0.30
N LEU A 40 -2.38 11.51 0.89
CA LEU A 40 -1.50 12.65 0.63
C LEU A 40 -0.20 12.15 0.05
N LEU A 41 0.29 12.82 -0.98
CA LEU A 41 1.54 12.44 -1.63
C LEU A 41 2.72 12.64 -0.69
N LYS A 42 3.57 11.63 -0.59
CA LYS A 42 4.81 11.65 0.19
C LYS A 42 5.96 11.24 -0.72
N ASP A 43 6.64 12.21 -1.30
CA ASP A 43 7.72 11.95 -2.26
C ASP A 43 8.83 11.08 -1.67
N LYS A 44 9.17 11.29 -0.41
CA LYS A 44 10.22 10.51 0.27
C LYS A 44 9.88 9.03 0.35
N LEU A 45 8.59 8.70 0.34
CA LEU A 45 8.12 7.33 0.42
C LEU A 45 7.75 6.76 -0.94
N LYS A 46 7.85 7.57 -1.99
CA LYS A 46 7.45 7.21 -3.35
C LYS A 46 6.02 6.69 -3.38
N SER A 47 5.17 7.25 -2.52
CA SER A 47 3.82 6.76 -2.30
C SER A 47 2.90 7.89 -1.85
N SER A 48 1.60 7.67 -2.03
CA SER A 48 0.56 8.45 -1.36
C SER A 48 0.18 7.71 -0.09
N CYS A 49 -0.02 8.43 0.99
CA CYS A 49 -0.24 7.86 2.32
C CYS A 49 -1.52 8.35 2.95
N SER A 50 -2.27 7.46 3.57
CA SER A 50 -3.45 7.78 4.37
C SER A 50 -3.30 7.17 5.75
N GLU A 51 -3.66 7.92 6.78
CA GLU A 51 -3.54 7.49 8.17
C GLU A 51 -4.87 7.66 8.90
N PHE A 52 -5.23 6.64 9.67
CA PHE A 52 -6.40 6.74 10.55
C PHE A 52 -6.30 5.69 11.65
N GLN A 53 -7.14 5.84 12.65
CA GLN A 53 -7.12 4.97 13.83
C GLN A 53 -8.45 4.27 13.99
N ILE A 54 -8.40 2.98 14.28
CA ILE A 54 -9.58 2.18 14.60
C ILE A 54 -9.30 1.50 15.94
N ASN A 55 -10.08 1.84 16.99
CA ASN A 55 -9.86 1.34 18.34
C ASN A 55 -8.40 1.60 18.78
N ASP A 56 -7.66 0.56 19.12
CA ASP A 56 -6.26 0.68 19.58
C ASP A 56 -5.26 0.48 18.48
N SER A 57 -5.69 0.47 17.22
CA SER A 57 -4.81 0.24 16.09
C SER A 57 -4.68 1.49 15.24
N ASN A 58 -3.46 1.81 14.85
CA ASN A 58 -3.16 2.91 13.96
C ASN A 58 -2.83 2.33 12.60
N PHE A 59 -3.60 2.72 11.58
CA PHE A 59 -3.45 2.22 10.22
C PHE A 59 -2.77 3.24 9.34
N ARG A 60 -1.74 2.80 8.63
CA ARG A 60 -1.09 3.61 7.60
C ARG A 60 -1.18 2.86 6.29
N LEU A 61 -1.83 3.50 5.32
CA LEU A 61 -2.08 2.91 4.02
C LEU A 61 -1.21 3.62 2.99
N PHE A 62 -0.60 2.85 2.09
CA PHE A 62 0.30 3.40 1.09
C PHE A 62 -0.07 2.94 -0.31
N LEU A 63 -0.10 3.88 -1.23
CA LEU A 63 -0.30 3.62 -2.66
C LEU A 63 0.96 4.08 -3.38
N PRO A 64 1.87 3.15 -3.74
CA PRO A 64 3.12 3.52 -4.40
C PRO A 64 2.91 4.25 -5.73
N ASN A 65 3.77 5.22 -5.99
CA ASN A 65 3.78 5.97 -7.26
C ASN A 65 4.61 5.27 -8.33
N THR A 66 5.33 4.22 -7.95
CA THR A 66 6.13 3.44 -8.88
C THR A 66 5.24 2.46 -9.64
N PHE A 67 5.65 2.10 -10.85
CA PHE A 67 4.96 1.04 -11.56
C PHE A 67 5.19 -0.29 -10.86
N MET A 68 4.34 -1.27 -11.14
CA MET A 68 4.35 -2.57 -10.46
C MET A 68 5.73 -3.20 -10.40
N ASN A 69 6.50 -3.13 -11.49
CA ASN A 69 7.83 -3.74 -11.56
C ASN A 69 8.87 -3.03 -10.70
N ASN A 70 8.56 -1.84 -10.18
CA ASN A 70 9.45 -1.08 -9.31
C ASN A 70 8.86 -0.91 -7.90
N SER A 71 7.87 -1.68 -7.55
CA SER A 71 7.20 -1.57 -6.24
C SER A 71 8.14 -1.79 -5.06
N GLY A 72 9.19 -2.59 -5.26
CA GLY A 72 10.17 -2.84 -4.20
C GLY A 72 10.85 -1.56 -3.72
N ASP A 73 11.04 -0.57 -4.59
CA ASP A 73 11.65 0.70 -4.22
C ASP A 73 10.78 1.45 -3.22
N ALA A 74 9.47 1.47 -3.46
CA ALA A 74 8.53 2.13 -2.57
C ALA A 74 8.43 1.40 -1.23
N VAL A 75 8.37 0.07 -1.27
CA VAL A 75 8.30 -0.74 -0.04
C VAL A 75 9.55 -0.49 0.80
N ARG A 76 10.73 -0.48 0.18
CA ARG A 76 11.98 -0.22 0.89
C ARG A 76 11.98 1.17 1.53
N ALA A 77 11.53 2.18 0.78
CA ALA A 77 11.48 3.55 1.30
C ALA A 77 10.58 3.65 2.52
N ILE A 78 9.44 2.97 2.49
CA ILE A 78 8.50 2.97 3.61
C ILE A 78 9.09 2.25 4.82
N VAL A 79 9.68 1.08 4.61
CA VAL A 79 10.30 0.30 5.67
C VAL A 79 11.42 1.08 6.35
N ASP A 80 12.27 1.72 5.56
CA ASP A 80 13.40 2.47 6.08
C ASP A 80 12.96 3.73 6.83
N TRP A 81 11.93 4.41 6.32
CA TRP A 81 11.43 5.65 6.94
C TRP A 81 10.83 5.39 8.33
N TYR A 82 9.97 4.38 8.42
CA TYR A 82 9.27 4.08 9.67
C TYR A 82 9.99 3.07 10.53
N LYS A 83 11.07 2.47 10.03
CA LYS A 83 11.82 1.41 10.74
C LYS A 83 10.88 0.28 11.17
N ILE A 84 10.11 -0.22 10.21
CA ILE A 84 9.04 -1.17 10.46
C ILE A 84 9.59 -2.58 10.59
N ASN A 85 9.02 -3.35 11.53
CA ASN A 85 9.25 -4.78 11.58
C ASN A 85 8.41 -5.45 10.47
N LEU A 86 8.99 -6.45 9.82
CA LEU A 86 8.33 -7.08 8.67
C LEU A 86 7.00 -7.74 9.02
N ASP A 87 6.78 -8.11 10.27
CA ASP A 87 5.52 -8.71 10.71
C ASP A 87 4.38 -7.69 10.84
N GLN A 88 4.67 -6.40 10.70
CA GLN A 88 3.67 -5.33 10.77
C GLN A 88 3.23 -4.85 9.39
N ILE A 89 3.80 -5.39 8.32
CA ILE A 89 3.53 -4.97 6.95
C ILE A 89 2.67 -6.00 6.24
N PHE A 90 1.63 -5.52 5.56
CA PHE A 90 0.76 -6.34 4.72
C PHE A 90 0.76 -5.76 3.32
N ILE A 91 1.12 -6.57 2.34
CA ILE A 91 1.15 -6.17 0.94
C ILE A 91 -0.10 -6.72 0.26
N ILE A 92 -0.89 -5.83 -0.33
CA ILE A 92 -2.14 -6.19 -1.00
C ILE A 92 -1.91 -6.11 -2.50
N VAL A 93 -2.03 -7.22 -3.20
CA VAL A 93 -1.73 -7.29 -4.61
C VAL A 93 -2.65 -8.27 -5.32
N ASP A 94 -2.89 -8.03 -6.61
CA ASP A 94 -3.62 -8.96 -7.48
C ASP A 94 -2.85 -10.27 -7.57
N ALA A 95 -3.56 -11.40 -7.44
CA ALA A 95 -2.95 -12.73 -7.51
C ALA A 95 -2.20 -12.97 -8.82
N VAL A 96 -2.68 -12.39 -9.92
CA VAL A 96 -2.04 -12.53 -11.23
C VAL A 96 -0.64 -11.88 -11.24
N SER A 97 -0.48 -10.79 -10.50
CA SER A 97 0.78 -10.05 -10.44
C SER A 97 1.79 -10.65 -9.46
N TYR A 98 1.34 -11.55 -8.59
CA TYR A 98 2.15 -12.07 -7.49
C TYR A 98 3.42 -12.79 -7.93
N THR A 99 3.39 -13.45 -9.08
CA THR A 99 4.51 -14.26 -9.56
C THR A 99 5.81 -13.49 -9.72
N HIS A 100 5.74 -12.16 -9.75
CA HIS A 100 6.91 -11.30 -9.93
C HIS A 100 7.38 -10.63 -8.64
N LEU A 101 6.77 -10.98 -7.49
CA LEU A 101 7.01 -10.28 -6.24
C LEU A 101 7.58 -11.20 -5.18
N THR A 102 8.63 -10.73 -4.50
CA THR A 102 9.24 -11.41 -3.36
C THR A 102 9.17 -10.46 -2.18
N LEU A 103 8.06 -10.49 -1.44
CA LEU A 103 7.78 -9.56 -0.35
C LEU A 103 7.41 -10.32 0.93
N PRO A 104 7.59 -9.70 2.11
CA PRO A 104 7.49 -10.43 3.39
C PRO A 104 6.09 -10.99 3.69
N THR A 105 5.05 -10.17 3.59
CA THR A 105 3.68 -10.62 3.86
C THR A 105 2.78 -10.11 2.75
N ILE A 106 2.15 -11.04 2.02
CA ILE A 106 1.35 -10.69 0.85
C ILE A 106 -0.08 -11.18 1.04
N LEU A 107 -1.03 -10.27 0.80
CA LEU A 107 -2.45 -10.57 0.78
C LEU A 107 -2.92 -10.55 -0.68
N LEU A 108 -3.30 -11.72 -1.18
CA LEU A 108 -3.76 -11.85 -2.56
C LEU A 108 -5.25 -11.58 -2.65
N VAL A 109 -5.63 -10.82 -3.67
CA VAL A 109 -7.03 -10.48 -3.91
C VAL A 109 -7.45 -10.78 -5.35
#